data_37bd8f6eb62fb1ae45c5429a5b6bf993
#
_entry.id   37bd8f6eb62fb1ae45c5429a5b6bf993
#
_cell.length_a   1.000
_cell.length_b   1.000
_cell.length_c   1.000
_cell.angle_alpha   90.00
_cell.angle_beta   90.00
_cell.angle_gamma   90.00
#
_symmetry.space_group_name_H-M   'P 1'
#
loop_
_entity.id
_entity.type
_entity.pdbx_description
1 polymer ?
#
loop_
_entity_poly.entity_id
_entity_poly.type
_entity_poly.pdbx_seq_one_letter_code
_entity_poly.pdbx_strand_id
1 'polypeptide(L)'
;MVHAKLGIGADNSGKLVAKVKAEAKEIAEDEFNDYVIVDGSPGIGCPVVSSLSGASFVVIVTEPSVSGLHDLKRVYELIQKFKIKAGCIINKSDINPKLTEKIETFLRIENIEHIANLPYDEDFTKAMTNGQTIVEYSNGHLKELVDKSWNKIKQLVTNN
;
A
#
# COMPACT_ATOMS: atom_id res chain seq x y z
N MET A 1 -9.58 14.81 -0.17
CA MET A 1 -9.16 13.67 -1.04
C MET A 1 -9.11 14.14 -2.48
N VAL A 2 -7.99 13.97 -3.17
CA VAL A 2 -7.81 14.32 -4.59
C VAL A 2 -7.92 13.05 -5.41
N HIS A 3 -8.74 13.06 -6.46
CA HIS A 3 -8.89 11.93 -7.37
C HIS A 3 -9.15 12.42 -8.80
N ALA A 4 -8.79 11.60 -9.77
CA ALA A 4 -9.10 11.86 -11.17
C ALA A 4 -9.49 10.56 -11.89
N LYS A 5 -10.30 10.68 -12.93
CA LYS A 5 -10.76 9.56 -13.75
C LYS A 5 -10.35 9.79 -15.20
N LEU A 6 -9.68 8.80 -15.80
CA LEU A 6 -9.43 8.79 -17.24
C LEU A 6 -10.73 8.49 -18.00
N GLY A 7 -10.95 9.22 -19.11
CA GLY A 7 -11.99 8.86 -20.08
C GLY A 7 -11.63 7.56 -20.81
N ILE A 8 -12.63 6.89 -21.36
CA ILE A 8 -12.45 5.65 -22.14
C ILE A 8 -11.54 5.95 -23.34
N GLY A 9 -10.44 5.18 -23.48
CA GLY A 9 -9.47 5.32 -24.58
C GLY A 9 -8.45 6.46 -24.42
N ALA A 10 -8.36 7.09 -23.25
CA ALA A 10 -7.33 8.12 -23.00
C ALA A 10 -5.98 7.48 -22.67
N ASP A 11 -4.97 7.74 -23.50
CA ASP A 11 -3.57 7.44 -23.22
C ASP A 11 -3.00 8.42 -22.18
N ASN A 12 -2.00 7.98 -21.38
CA ASN A 12 -1.29 8.78 -20.37
C ASN A 12 -1.77 8.66 -18.92
N SER A 13 -2.12 7.45 -18.48
CA SER A 13 -2.43 7.16 -17.08
C SER A 13 -1.33 7.60 -16.10
N GLY A 14 -0.05 7.50 -16.50
CA GLY A 14 1.08 7.95 -15.68
C GLY A 14 1.12 9.47 -15.46
N LYS A 15 0.81 10.27 -16.50
CA LYS A 15 0.73 11.74 -16.37
C LYS A 15 -0.43 12.17 -15.48
N LEU A 16 -1.55 11.43 -15.52
CA LEU A 16 -2.68 11.70 -14.65
C LEU A 16 -2.31 11.48 -13.19
N VAL A 17 -1.67 10.35 -12.87
CA VAL A 17 -1.19 10.05 -11.51
C VAL A 17 -0.23 11.13 -11.03
N ALA A 18 0.72 11.55 -11.87
CA ALA A 18 1.67 12.60 -11.52
C ALA A 18 0.97 13.94 -11.21
N LYS A 19 -0.06 14.32 -12.00
CA LYS A 19 -0.84 15.54 -11.76
C LYS A 19 -1.64 15.47 -10.46
N VAL A 20 -2.34 14.37 -10.21
CA VAL A 20 -3.11 14.15 -8.97
C VAL A 20 -2.20 14.22 -7.73
N LYS A 21 -1.00 13.64 -7.82
CA LYS A 21 -0.02 13.70 -6.73
C LYS A 21 0.49 15.12 -6.49
N ALA A 22 0.78 15.88 -7.53
CA ALA A 22 1.24 17.27 -7.40
C ALA A 22 0.19 18.11 -6.70
N GLU A 23 -1.07 18.00 -7.13
CA GLU A 23 -2.19 18.72 -6.50
C GLU A 23 -2.46 18.28 -5.06
N ALA A 24 -2.37 16.97 -4.79
CA ALA A 24 -2.50 16.46 -3.42
C ALA A 24 -1.39 16.98 -2.50
N LYS A 25 -0.18 17.13 -3.01
CA LYS A 25 0.95 17.69 -2.26
C LYS A 25 0.75 19.19 -1.97
N GLU A 26 0.33 19.97 -2.93
CA GLU A 26 0.01 21.40 -2.76
C GLU A 26 -1.06 21.60 -1.68
N ILE A 27 -2.16 20.85 -1.76
CA ILE A 27 -3.23 20.90 -0.73
C ILE A 27 -2.70 20.50 0.65
N ALA A 28 -1.85 19.47 0.71
CA ALA A 28 -1.30 19.01 1.99
C ALA A 28 -0.37 20.06 2.62
N GLU A 29 0.39 20.79 1.81
CA GLU A 29 1.24 21.90 2.27
C GLU A 29 0.39 23.06 2.78
N ASP A 30 -0.67 23.44 2.06
CA ASP A 30 -1.58 24.54 2.43
C ASP A 30 -2.40 24.22 3.69
N GLU A 31 -2.80 22.97 3.87
CA GLU A 31 -3.59 22.51 5.02
C GLU A 31 -2.75 21.99 6.19
N PHE A 32 -1.41 22.04 6.08
CA PHE A 32 -0.46 21.54 7.10
C PHE A 32 -0.67 20.06 7.43
N ASN A 33 -0.97 19.24 6.41
CA ASN A 33 -1.12 17.80 6.58
C ASN A 33 0.25 17.09 6.65
N ASP A 34 0.42 16.20 7.63
CA ASP A 34 1.67 15.46 7.85
C ASP A 34 1.98 14.42 6.78
N TYR A 35 0.94 13.89 6.12
CA TYR A 35 1.06 12.77 5.20
C TYR A 35 0.22 12.94 3.94
N VAL A 36 0.78 12.55 2.81
CA VAL A 36 0.04 12.31 1.56
C VAL A 36 0.07 10.81 1.26
N ILE A 37 -1.08 10.17 1.27
CA ILE A 37 -1.21 8.74 0.94
C ILE A 37 -1.67 8.63 -0.51
N VAL A 38 -0.90 7.89 -1.31
CA VAL A 38 -1.20 7.64 -2.71
C VAL A 38 -1.63 6.19 -2.88
N ASP A 39 -2.87 5.98 -3.32
CA ASP A 39 -3.35 4.65 -3.73
C ASP A 39 -2.71 4.29 -5.07
N GLY A 40 -1.81 3.32 -5.04
CA GLY A 40 -1.04 2.87 -6.20
C GLY A 40 -1.78 1.84 -7.03
N SER A 41 -1.69 1.96 -8.35
CA SER A 41 -2.21 0.93 -9.26
C SER A 41 -1.46 -0.38 -9.10
N PRO A 42 -2.08 -1.54 -9.37
CA PRO A 42 -1.38 -2.82 -9.39
C PRO A 42 -0.41 -2.94 -10.57
N GLY A 43 0.55 -3.85 -10.45
CA GLY A 43 1.52 -4.16 -11.50
C GLY A 43 2.78 -3.30 -11.49
N ILE A 44 3.42 -3.11 -12.64
CA ILE A 44 4.70 -2.39 -12.81
C ILE A 44 4.69 -1.38 -13.96
N GLY A 45 3.51 -1.01 -14.44
CA GLY A 45 3.33 -0.07 -15.57
C GLY A 45 3.59 1.40 -15.22
N CYS A 46 3.42 2.27 -16.21
CA CYS A 46 3.62 3.72 -16.04
C CYS A 46 2.87 4.36 -14.86
N PRO A 47 1.63 3.96 -14.51
CA PRO A 47 0.95 4.50 -13.34
C PRO A 47 1.68 4.18 -12.03
N VAL A 48 2.23 2.95 -11.89
CA VAL A 48 3.00 2.55 -10.72
C VAL A 48 4.29 3.36 -10.63
N VAL A 49 5.02 3.48 -11.73
CA VAL A 49 6.23 4.32 -11.82
C VAL A 49 5.93 5.76 -11.36
N SER A 50 4.82 6.33 -11.83
CA SER A 50 4.39 7.68 -11.43
C SER A 50 3.99 7.76 -9.96
N SER A 51 3.38 6.71 -9.41
CA SER A 51 3.05 6.64 -7.98
C SER A 51 4.31 6.59 -7.10
N LEU A 52 5.34 5.85 -7.53
CA LEU A 52 6.61 5.72 -6.82
C LEU A 52 7.45 7.00 -6.86
N SER A 53 7.40 7.73 -7.96
CA SER A 53 8.23 8.93 -8.15
C SER A 53 8.00 9.95 -7.03
N GLY A 54 9.04 10.27 -6.26
CA GLY A 54 8.98 11.22 -5.14
C GLY A 54 8.24 10.71 -3.90
N ALA A 55 7.96 9.41 -3.80
CA ALA A 55 7.49 8.81 -2.55
C ALA A 55 8.65 8.69 -1.55
N SER A 56 8.39 8.99 -0.29
CA SER A 56 9.37 8.82 0.81
C SER A 56 9.40 7.38 1.34
N PHE A 57 8.30 6.67 1.24
CA PHE A 57 8.15 5.28 1.68
C PHE A 57 7.08 4.56 0.86
N VAL A 58 7.23 3.26 0.65
CA VAL A 58 6.26 2.45 -0.09
C VAL A 58 5.75 1.32 0.80
N VAL A 59 4.43 1.20 0.92
CA VAL A 59 3.79 0.04 1.53
C VAL A 59 3.31 -0.88 0.42
N ILE A 60 3.90 -2.07 0.34
CA ILE A 60 3.46 -3.12 -0.58
C ILE A 60 2.41 -3.96 0.14
N VAL A 61 1.23 -4.10 -0.46
CA VAL A 61 0.19 -5.00 0.04
C VAL A 61 0.11 -6.20 -0.89
N THR A 62 0.34 -7.38 -0.33
CA THR A 62 0.28 -8.65 -1.08
C THR A 62 -0.62 -9.66 -0.37
N GLU A 63 -0.96 -10.74 -1.05
CA GLU A 63 -1.69 -11.87 -0.45
C GLU A 63 -0.93 -13.18 -0.68
N PRO A 64 -1.13 -14.23 0.15
CA PRO A 64 -0.38 -15.47 0.08
C PRO A 64 -0.87 -16.37 -1.07
N SER A 65 -0.63 -15.90 -2.29
CA SER A 65 -0.84 -16.61 -3.55
C SER A 65 0.46 -16.70 -4.36
N VAL A 66 0.53 -17.59 -5.32
CA VAL A 66 1.70 -17.72 -6.22
C VAL A 66 1.89 -16.43 -7.01
N SER A 67 0.79 -15.86 -7.52
CA SER A 67 0.81 -14.56 -8.22
C SER A 67 1.21 -13.43 -7.29
N GLY A 68 0.67 -13.37 -6.05
CA GLY A 68 1.01 -12.33 -5.08
C GLY A 68 2.50 -12.30 -4.74
N LEU A 69 3.13 -13.47 -4.52
CA LEU A 69 4.59 -13.54 -4.30
C LEU A 69 5.39 -13.12 -5.54
N HIS A 70 4.93 -13.50 -6.74
CA HIS A 70 5.57 -13.11 -7.99
C HIS A 70 5.50 -11.58 -8.21
N ASP A 71 4.34 -11.00 -8.02
CA ASP A 71 4.12 -9.57 -8.21
C ASP A 71 4.83 -8.73 -7.13
N LEU A 72 4.86 -9.20 -5.88
CA LEU A 72 5.66 -8.61 -4.81
C LEU A 72 7.14 -8.45 -5.23
N LYS A 73 7.75 -9.51 -5.78
CA LYS A 73 9.14 -9.46 -6.24
C LYS A 73 9.35 -8.44 -7.33
N ARG A 74 8.49 -8.41 -8.34
CA ARG A 74 8.57 -7.48 -9.47
C ARG A 74 8.40 -6.01 -9.04
N VAL A 75 7.44 -5.75 -8.16
CA VAL A 75 7.23 -4.41 -7.62
C VAL A 75 8.41 -3.98 -6.77
N TYR A 76 8.97 -4.88 -5.96
CA TYR A 76 10.13 -4.57 -5.13
C TYR A 76 11.37 -4.28 -5.97
N GLU A 77 11.65 -5.04 -7.03
CA GLU A 77 12.73 -4.73 -7.98
C GLU A 77 12.57 -3.31 -8.59
N LEU A 78 11.34 -2.91 -8.85
CA LEU A 78 11.05 -1.56 -9.33
C LEU A 78 11.34 -0.51 -8.23
N ILE A 79 10.89 -0.74 -7.00
CA ILE A 79 11.11 0.15 -5.85
C ILE A 79 12.61 0.34 -5.58
N GLN A 80 13.41 -0.72 -5.69
CA GLN A 80 14.87 -0.66 -5.54
C GLN A 80 15.51 0.28 -6.56
N LYS A 81 15.02 0.33 -7.82
CA LYS A 81 15.53 1.27 -8.85
C LYS A 81 15.29 2.72 -8.45
N PHE A 82 14.23 3.01 -7.70
CA PHE A 82 13.96 4.34 -7.16
C PHE A 82 14.70 4.63 -5.85
N LYS A 83 15.37 3.63 -5.26
CA LYS A 83 16.07 3.74 -3.98
C LYS A 83 15.16 4.18 -2.83
N ILE A 84 13.90 3.75 -2.86
CA ILE A 84 12.89 4.06 -1.85
C ILE A 84 12.84 2.90 -0.84
N LYS A 85 12.74 3.21 0.45
CA LYS A 85 12.50 2.20 1.47
C LYS A 85 11.07 1.64 1.35
N ALA A 86 10.93 0.36 1.62
CA ALA A 86 9.65 -0.32 1.52
C ALA A 86 9.32 -1.15 2.76
N GLY A 87 8.04 -1.25 3.05
CA GLY A 87 7.49 -2.23 3.97
C GLY A 87 6.38 -3.04 3.31
N CYS A 88 6.04 -4.18 3.88
CA CYS A 88 5.05 -5.08 3.33
C CYS A 88 3.98 -5.45 4.36
N ILE A 89 2.72 -5.43 3.92
CA ILE A 89 1.58 -6.00 4.62
C ILE A 89 1.15 -7.25 3.86
N ILE A 90 0.99 -8.38 4.56
CA ILE A 90 0.44 -9.60 3.99
C ILE A 90 -1.04 -9.65 4.35
N ASN A 91 -1.88 -9.37 3.37
CA ASN A 91 -3.33 -9.42 3.52
C ASN A 91 -3.84 -10.85 3.36
N LYS A 92 -4.91 -11.23 4.07
CA LYS A 92 -5.48 -12.58 4.08
C LYS A 92 -4.42 -13.65 4.41
N SER A 93 -3.55 -13.36 5.36
CA SER A 93 -2.36 -14.15 5.67
C SER A 93 -2.64 -15.58 6.12
N ASP A 94 -3.83 -15.84 6.62
CA ASP A 94 -4.33 -17.12 7.12
C ASP A 94 -4.86 -18.06 6.03
N ILE A 95 -5.15 -17.58 4.82
CA ILE A 95 -5.68 -18.40 3.73
C ILE A 95 -4.67 -19.45 3.27
N ASN A 96 -3.38 -19.11 3.24
CA ASN A 96 -2.33 -20.04 2.85
C ASN A 96 -1.06 -19.85 3.69
N PRO A 97 -0.99 -20.49 4.88
CA PRO A 97 0.15 -20.32 5.79
C PRO A 97 1.52 -20.64 5.19
N LYS A 98 1.59 -21.64 4.29
CA LYS A 98 2.85 -22.01 3.63
C LYS A 98 3.37 -20.92 2.69
N LEU A 99 2.48 -20.24 1.98
CA LEU A 99 2.86 -19.11 1.13
C LEU A 99 3.13 -17.85 1.94
N THR A 100 2.42 -17.64 3.04
CA THR A 100 2.71 -16.56 3.99
C THR A 100 4.13 -16.68 4.50
N GLU A 101 4.56 -17.87 4.97
CA GLU A 101 5.93 -18.12 5.42
C GLU A 101 6.98 -17.88 4.32
N LYS A 102 6.67 -18.24 3.06
CA LYS A 102 7.56 -17.95 1.92
C LYS A 102 7.68 -16.46 1.65
N ILE A 103 6.59 -15.72 1.76
CA ILE A 103 6.60 -14.25 1.62
C ILE A 103 7.43 -13.65 2.76
N GLU A 104 7.20 -14.02 4.01
CA GLU A 104 7.96 -13.53 5.17
C GLU A 104 9.46 -13.84 5.05
N THR A 105 9.79 -15.02 4.53
CA THR A 105 11.18 -15.39 4.24
C THR A 105 11.80 -14.49 3.18
N PHE A 106 11.07 -14.19 2.11
CA PHE A 106 11.51 -13.25 1.09
C PHE A 106 11.71 -11.85 1.66
N LEU A 107 10.77 -11.33 2.46
CA LEU A 107 10.89 -10.03 3.11
C LEU A 107 12.16 -9.93 3.95
N ARG A 108 12.48 -10.97 4.71
CA ARG A 108 13.67 -11.04 5.56
C ARG A 108 14.98 -11.06 4.75
N ILE A 109 15.02 -11.84 3.66
CA ILE A 109 16.21 -11.93 2.79
C ILE A 109 16.49 -10.59 2.12
N GLU A 110 15.44 -9.89 1.67
CA GLU A 110 15.55 -8.62 0.95
C GLU A 110 15.59 -7.39 1.89
N ASN A 111 15.59 -7.59 3.22
CA ASN A 111 15.52 -6.49 4.19
C ASN A 111 14.31 -5.56 3.99
N ILE A 112 13.15 -6.13 3.61
CA ILE A 112 11.90 -5.39 3.52
C ILE A 112 11.22 -5.44 4.89
N GLU A 113 10.79 -4.28 5.40
CA GLU A 113 10.09 -4.22 6.68
C GLU A 113 8.76 -4.98 6.63
N HIS A 114 8.64 -6.03 7.42
CA HIS A 114 7.36 -6.73 7.60
C HIS A 114 6.49 -5.92 8.55
N ILE A 115 5.45 -5.25 8.01
CA ILE A 115 4.59 -4.36 8.78
C ILE A 115 3.56 -5.15 9.58
N ALA A 116 2.77 -5.98 8.90
CA ALA A 116 1.71 -6.79 9.53
C ALA A 116 1.26 -7.96 8.67
N ASN A 117 0.67 -8.94 9.34
CA ASN A 117 -0.20 -9.96 8.77
C ASN A 117 -1.65 -9.60 9.11
N LEU A 118 -2.48 -9.37 8.10
CA LEU A 118 -3.91 -9.17 8.27
C LEU A 118 -4.64 -10.46 7.89
N PRO A 119 -5.51 -11.00 8.76
CA PRO A 119 -6.28 -12.19 8.43
C PRO A 119 -7.37 -11.89 7.42
N TYR A 120 -7.90 -12.93 6.77
CA TYR A 120 -9.16 -12.82 6.06
C TYR A 120 -10.30 -12.65 7.08
N ASP A 121 -11.11 -11.63 6.90
CA ASP A 121 -12.27 -11.41 7.75
C ASP A 121 -13.39 -10.73 6.94
N GLU A 122 -14.62 -11.25 7.09
CA GLU A 122 -15.80 -10.71 6.42
C GLU A 122 -16.16 -9.29 6.88
N ASP A 123 -15.70 -8.88 8.04
CA ASP A 123 -15.99 -7.56 8.58
C ASP A 123 -15.40 -6.44 7.72
N PHE A 124 -14.32 -6.69 6.97
CA PHE A 124 -13.85 -5.77 5.95
C PHE A 124 -14.91 -5.51 4.87
N THR A 125 -15.56 -6.58 4.39
CA THR A 125 -16.62 -6.47 3.38
C THR A 125 -17.87 -5.80 3.94
N LYS A 126 -18.26 -6.15 5.17
CA LYS A 126 -19.40 -5.54 5.86
C LYS A 126 -19.19 -4.05 6.11
N ALA A 127 -17.99 -3.66 6.55
CA ALA A 127 -17.62 -2.25 6.72
C ALA A 127 -17.77 -1.48 5.41
N MET A 128 -17.18 -1.97 4.30
CA MET A 128 -17.29 -1.34 2.98
C MET A 128 -18.75 -1.23 2.51
N THR A 129 -19.56 -2.26 2.74
CA THR A 129 -21.00 -2.24 2.37
C THR A 129 -21.77 -1.16 3.13
N ASN A 130 -21.34 -0.86 4.36
CA ASN A 130 -21.90 0.21 5.19
C ASN A 130 -21.28 1.59 4.91
N GLY A 131 -20.36 1.70 3.95
CA GLY A 131 -19.65 2.95 3.66
C GLY A 131 -18.70 3.38 4.77
N GLN A 132 -18.21 2.44 5.58
CA GLN A 132 -17.33 2.65 6.73
C GLN A 132 -15.96 2.03 6.48
N THR A 133 -14.94 2.56 7.12
CA THR A 133 -13.65 1.90 7.26
C THR A 133 -13.75 0.79 8.31
N ILE A 134 -12.84 -0.19 8.29
CA ILE A 134 -12.79 -1.23 9.32
C ILE A 134 -12.54 -0.65 10.72
N VAL A 135 -11.83 0.47 10.80
CA VAL A 135 -11.52 1.15 12.08
C VAL A 135 -12.77 1.82 12.68
N GLU A 136 -13.70 2.28 11.84
CA GLU A 136 -14.99 2.83 12.26
C GLU A 136 -16.01 1.73 12.57
N TYR A 137 -15.98 0.65 11.79
CA TYR A 137 -16.94 -0.45 11.90
C TYR A 137 -16.66 -1.37 13.09
N SER A 138 -15.40 -1.71 13.34
CA SER A 138 -14.99 -2.69 14.34
C SER A 138 -14.33 -2.04 15.55
N ASN A 139 -14.68 -2.51 16.74
CA ASN A 139 -13.99 -2.14 17.99
C ASN A 139 -13.08 -3.28 18.51
N GLY A 140 -12.87 -4.32 17.70
CA GLY A 140 -12.15 -5.53 18.08
C GLY A 140 -10.71 -5.61 17.56
N HIS A 141 -10.24 -6.84 17.49
CA HIS A 141 -8.87 -7.19 17.10
C HIS A 141 -8.44 -6.62 15.73
N LEU A 142 -9.34 -6.57 14.75
CA LEU A 142 -9.02 -6.03 13.42
C LEU A 142 -8.66 -4.54 13.47
N LYS A 143 -9.42 -3.75 14.24
CA LYS A 143 -9.08 -2.35 14.48
C LYS A 143 -7.69 -2.21 15.08
N GLU A 144 -7.38 -2.99 16.12
CA GLU A 144 -6.06 -2.94 16.75
C GLU A 144 -4.93 -3.30 15.78
N LEU A 145 -5.14 -4.28 14.91
CA LEU A 145 -4.15 -4.68 13.90
C LEU A 145 -3.90 -3.56 12.90
N VAL A 146 -4.95 -2.91 12.41
CA VAL A 146 -4.83 -1.79 11.46
C VAL A 146 -4.18 -0.59 12.13
N ASP A 147 -4.57 -0.24 13.36
CA ASP A 147 -3.97 0.84 14.13
C ASP A 147 -2.47 0.61 14.41
N LYS A 148 -2.10 -0.63 14.80
CA LYS A 148 -0.69 -1.03 14.98
C LYS A 148 0.10 -0.93 13.67
N SER A 149 -0.51 -1.37 12.57
CA SER A 149 0.12 -1.29 11.23
C SER A 149 0.38 0.17 10.84
N TRP A 150 -0.60 1.04 11.03
CA TRP A 150 -0.46 2.47 10.76
C TRP A 150 0.61 3.13 11.64
N ASN A 151 0.63 2.82 12.93
CA ASN A 151 1.65 3.34 13.84
C ASN A 151 3.06 2.88 13.43
N LYS A 152 3.22 1.63 13.00
CA LYS A 152 4.50 1.14 12.48
C LYS A 152 4.91 1.86 11.21
N ILE A 153 3.98 2.11 10.27
CA ILE A 153 4.26 2.89 9.05
C ILE A 153 4.75 4.29 9.41
N LYS A 154 4.06 4.98 10.31
CA LYS A 154 4.48 6.32 10.76
C LYS A 154 5.91 6.35 11.31
N GLN A 155 6.26 5.37 12.16
CA GLN A 155 7.61 5.24 12.70
C GLN A 155 8.66 5.01 11.60
N LEU A 156 8.35 4.17 10.61
CA LEU A 156 9.25 3.88 9.50
C LEU A 156 9.46 5.09 8.58
N VAL A 157 8.44 5.92 8.40
CA VAL A 157 8.53 7.16 7.61
C VAL A 157 9.32 8.23 8.35
N THR A 158 9.12 8.40 9.66
CA THR A 158 9.79 9.43 10.46
C THR A 158 11.28 9.16 10.67
N ASN A 159 11.69 7.88 10.68
CA ASN A 159 13.09 7.45 10.86
C ASN A 159 13.87 7.34 9.53
N ASN A 160 13.38 7.97 8.49
CA ASN A 160 13.99 7.98 7.15
C ASN A 160 14.87 9.24 6.89
#